data_20e547a7201f04cffdffaccbf536ad2e
#
_entry.id   20e547a7201f04cffdffaccbf536ad2e
#
_cell.length_a   1.000
_cell.length_b   1.000
_cell.length_c   1.000
_cell.angle_alpha   90.00
_cell.angle_beta   90.00
_cell.angle_gamma   90.00
#
_symmetry.space_group_name_H-M   'P 1'
#
loop_
_entity.id
_entity.type
_entity.pdbx_description
1 polymer ?
#
loop_
_entity_poly.entity_id
_entity_poly.type
_entity_poly.pdbx_seq_one_letter_code
_entity_poly.pdbx_strand_id
1 'polypeptide(L)'
;MYSIKEQVDNFVFQLGAQGYKTMQYLPNQNWKPGDQILYSGPYWDNDEVSAAITTLLEGRWLPAGENVNKFERAFSKQFEFKHSVMVNSGSSANLVMIAALKKYFDWK
;
A
#
# COMPACT_ATOMS: atom_id res chain seq x y z
N MET A 1 4.76 -28.13 -8.33
CA MET A 1 4.91 -27.51 -6.98
C MET A 1 4.35 -26.09 -7.10
N TYR A 2 3.32 -25.74 -6.34
CA TYR A 2 2.73 -24.39 -6.38
C TYR A 2 3.73 -23.37 -5.82
N SER A 3 3.79 -22.18 -6.43
CA SER A 3 4.57 -21.07 -5.90
C SER A 3 4.03 -20.62 -4.53
N ILE A 4 4.85 -19.93 -3.73
CA ILE A 4 4.41 -19.35 -2.46
C ILE A 4 3.19 -18.43 -2.71
N LYS A 5 3.25 -17.62 -3.77
CA LYS A 5 2.15 -16.73 -4.14
C LYS A 5 0.84 -17.50 -4.35
N GLU A 6 0.84 -18.55 -5.17
CA GLU A 6 -0.38 -19.34 -5.42
C GLU A 6 -0.96 -19.99 -4.15
N GLN A 7 -0.10 -20.42 -3.23
CA GLN A 7 -0.54 -20.99 -1.95
C GLN A 7 -1.17 -19.91 -1.06
N VAL A 8 -0.57 -18.71 -1.03
CA VAL A 8 -1.09 -17.57 -0.26
C VAL A 8 -2.41 -17.08 -0.85
N ASP A 9 -2.51 -16.93 -2.17
CA ASP A 9 -3.73 -16.52 -2.85
C ASP A 9 -4.89 -17.46 -2.51
N ASN A 10 -4.64 -18.75 -2.55
CA ASN A 10 -5.63 -19.79 -2.22
C ASN A 10 -6.04 -19.72 -0.73
N PHE A 11 -5.09 -19.53 0.15
CA PHE A 11 -5.33 -19.37 1.58
C PHE A 11 -6.18 -18.13 1.89
N VAL A 12 -5.85 -16.98 1.32
CA VAL A 12 -6.59 -15.72 1.50
C VAL A 12 -8.02 -15.85 0.97
N PHE A 13 -8.20 -16.46 -0.20
CA PHE A 13 -9.51 -16.73 -0.75
C PHE A 13 -10.36 -17.62 0.19
N GLN A 14 -9.77 -18.68 0.75
CA GLN A 14 -10.46 -19.56 1.70
C GLN A 14 -10.86 -18.82 2.99
N LEU A 15 -10.01 -17.93 3.50
CA LEU A 15 -10.34 -17.10 4.66
C LEU A 15 -11.54 -16.20 4.37
N GLY A 16 -11.59 -15.57 3.21
CA GLY A 16 -12.75 -14.76 2.79
C GLY A 16 -14.03 -15.59 2.71
N ALA A 17 -13.96 -16.80 2.16
CA ALA A 17 -15.10 -17.71 2.10
C ALA A 17 -15.58 -18.18 3.48
N GLN A 18 -14.71 -18.18 4.50
CA GLN A 18 -15.05 -18.48 5.90
C GLN A 18 -15.57 -17.25 6.67
N GLY A 19 -15.72 -16.11 6.01
CA GLY A 19 -16.26 -14.88 6.62
C GLY A 19 -15.22 -13.99 7.31
N TYR A 20 -13.92 -14.27 7.16
CA TYR A 20 -12.87 -13.33 7.59
C TYR A 20 -12.83 -12.12 6.66
N LYS A 21 -12.48 -10.96 7.20
CA LYS A 21 -12.43 -9.72 6.44
C LYS A 21 -11.16 -9.65 5.59
N THR A 22 -11.22 -10.21 4.39
CA THR A 22 -10.12 -10.18 3.41
C THR A 22 -10.29 -9.10 2.34
N MET A 23 -11.34 -8.31 2.42
CA MET A 23 -11.56 -7.18 1.52
C MET A 23 -12.36 -6.06 2.20
N GLN A 24 -12.10 -4.84 1.77
CA GLN A 24 -12.81 -3.66 2.23
C GLN A 24 -12.99 -2.70 1.06
N TYR A 25 -14.25 -2.40 0.75
CA TYR A 25 -14.62 -1.46 -0.28
C TYR A 25 -15.26 -0.22 0.31
N LEU A 26 -14.97 0.91 -0.27
CA LEU A 26 -15.68 2.15 -0.07
C LEU A 26 -16.29 2.58 -1.42
N PRO A 27 -17.41 3.25 -1.43
CA PRO A 27 -18.30 3.64 -0.34
C PRO A 27 -19.36 2.57 -0.02
N ASN A 28 -20.06 2.73 1.09
CA ASN A 28 -21.27 1.96 1.37
C ASN A 28 -22.31 2.22 0.26
N GLN A 29 -22.48 1.27 -0.65
CA GLN A 29 -23.43 1.36 -1.77
C GLN A 29 -24.88 1.45 -1.31
N ASN A 30 -25.15 1.14 -0.05
CA ASN A 30 -26.48 1.17 0.58
C ASN A 30 -26.64 2.37 1.54
N TRP A 31 -25.87 3.46 1.36
CA TRP A 31 -25.97 4.65 2.18
C TRP A 31 -27.41 5.24 2.14
N LYS A 32 -27.92 5.62 3.28
CA LYS A 32 -29.24 6.25 3.44
C LYS A 32 -29.07 7.58 4.17
N PRO A 33 -30.00 8.54 3.98
CA PRO A 33 -30.03 9.75 4.77
C PRO A 33 -30.03 9.45 6.28
N GLY A 34 -29.06 10.01 7.02
CA GLY A 34 -28.84 9.73 8.43
C GLY A 34 -27.67 8.79 8.73
N ASP A 35 -27.15 8.06 7.75
CA ASP A 35 -25.94 7.26 7.91
C ASP A 35 -24.69 8.14 7.97
N GLN A 36 -23.67 7.65 8.68
CA GLN A 36 -22.38 8.34 8.76
C GLN A 36 -21.75 8.47 7.40
N ILE A 37 -21.32 9.68 7.05
CA ILE A 37 -20.50 9.94 5.85
C ILE A 37 -19.02 9.79 6.24
N LEU A 38 -18.37 8.78 5.70
CA LEU A 38 -16.92 8.60 5.83
C LEU A 38 -16.20 9.50 4.84
N TYR A 39 -15.30 10.36 5.34
CA TYR A 39 -14.52 11.26 4.48
C TYR A 39 -13.36 10.55 3.77
N SER A 40 -12.90 9.41 4.30
CA SER A 40 -11.86 8.57 3.71
C SER A 40 -11.94 7.14 4.23
N GLY A 41 -11.19 6.26 3.62
CA GLY A 41 -11.00 4.88 4.06
C GLY A 41 -10.20 4.09 3.03
N PRO A 42 -9.59 2.99 3.43
CA PRO A 42 -8.84 2.14 2.51
C PRO A 42 -9.78 1.38 1.58
N TYR A 43 -9.37 1.26 0.34
CA TYR A 43 -9.92 0.30 -0.61
C TYR A 43 -8.87 -0.80 -0.80
N TRP A 44 -9.24 -2.04 -0.50
CA TRP A 44 -8.36 -3.18 -0.64
C TRP A 44 -9.18 -4.46 -0.79
N ASP A 45 -8.58 -5.47 -1.41
CA ASP A 45 -9.17 -6.78 -1.59
C ASP A 45 -8.17 -7.91 -1.30
N ASN A 46 -8.46 -9.10 -1.80
CA ASN A 46 -7.61 -10.27 -1.57
C ASN A 46 -6.19 -10.09 -2.14
N ASP A 47 -6.02 -9.30 -3.19
CA ASP A 47 -4.72 -9.11 -3.83
C ASP A 47 -3.75 -8.34 -2.92
N GLU A 48 -4.20 -7.28 -2.23
CA GLU A 48 -3.39 -6.55 -1.26
C GLU A 48 -3.04 -7.43 -0.06
N VAL A 49 -4.00 -8.22 0.44
CA VAL A 49 -3.75 -9.15 1.56
C VAL A 49 -2.74 -10.22 1.16
N SER A 50 -2.92 -10.84 0.00
CA SER A 50 -2.00 -11.83 -0.54
C SER A 50 -0.60 -11.26 -0.77
N ALA A 51 -0.50 -10.06 -1.33
CA ALA A 51 0.76 -9.38 -1.56
C ALA A 51 1.51 -9.08 -0.25
N ALA A 52 0.79 -8.66 0.79
CA ALA A 52 1.37 -8.40 2.10
C ALA A 52 1.94 -9.69 2.73
N ILE A 53 1.17 -10.79 2.73
CA ILE A 53 1.59 -12.08 3.28
C ILE A 53 2.79 -12.63 2.47
N THR A 54 2.70 -12.62 1.15
CA THR A 54 3.78 -13.11 0.26
C THR A 54 5.06 -12.32 0.50
N THR A 55 4.98 -11.00 0.63
CA THR A 55 6.14 -10.15 0.90
C THR A 55 6.80 -10.49 2.24
N LEU A 56 6.01 -10.80 3.28
CA LEU A 56 6.56 -11.24 4.57
C LEU A 56 7.22 -12.60 4.50
N LEU A 57 6.70 -13.53 3.71
CA LEU A 57 7.24 -14.88 3.57
C LEU A 57 8.50 -14.93 2.70
N GLU A 58 8.59 -14.12 1.66
CA GLU A 58 9.69 -14.07 0.69
C GLU A 58 10.76 -13.02 1.06
N GLY A 59 10.39 -12.00 1.83
CA GLY A 59 11.24 -10.85 2.13
C GLY A 59 12.35 -11.18 3.13
N ARG A 60 13.60 -10.86 2.77
CA ARG A 60 14.74 -10.92 3.68
C ARG A 60 14.80 -9.72 4.63
N TRP A 61 14.27 -8.57 4.20
CA TRP A 61 14.34 -7.30 4.92
C TRP A 61 12.97 -6.62 4.90
N LEU A 62 12.42 -6.33 6.07
CA LEU A 62 11.12 -5.66 6.20
C LEU A 62 11.15 -4.16 5.85
N PRO A 63 12.22 -3.38 6.16
CA PRO A 63 12.20 -1.92 5.96
C PRO A 63 12.37 -1.46 4.51
N ALA A 64 13.07 -2.23 3.69
CA ALA A 64 13.34 -1.87 2.30
C ALA A 64 13.53 -3.14 1.46
N GLY A 65 12.53 -3.51 0.69
CA GLY A 65 12.54 -4.71 -0.13
C GLY A 65 12.41 -4.39 -1.62
N GLU A 66 12.39 -5.44 -2.42
CA GLU A 66 12.24 -5.33 -3.88
C GLU A 66 10.93 -4.61 -4.27
N ASN A 67 9.86 -4.81 -3.50
CA ASN A 67 8.58 -4.16 -3.75
C ASN A 67 8.63 -2.63 -3.59
N VAL A 68 9.42 -2.11 -2.64
CA VAL A 68 9.68 -0.66 -2.52
C VAL A 68 10.35 -0.14 -3.80
N ASN A 69 11.41 -0.81 -4.27
CA ASN A 69 12.10 -0.42 -5.50
C ASN A 69 11.20 -0.50 -6.75
N LYS A 70 10.32 -1.52 -6.82
CA LYS A 70 9.34 -1.65 -7.91
C LYS A 70 8.33 -0.51 -7.87
N PHE A 71 7.82 -0.19 -6.68
CA PHE A 71 6.86 0.90 -6.49
C PHE A 71 7.47 2.25 -6.87
N GLU A 72 8.66 2.59 -6.36
CA GLU A 72 9.34 3.85 -6.68
C GLU A 72 9.57 4.02 -8.19
N ARG A 73 10.00 2.97 -8.87
CA ARG A 73 10.16 2.99 -10.34
C ARG A 73 8.85 3.16 -11.09
N ALA A 74 7.81 2.41 -10.67
CA ALA A 74 6.49 2.48 -11.30
C ALA A 74 5.85 3.86 -11.09
N PHE A 75 5.95 4.42 -9.88
CA PHE A 75 5.45 5.75 -9.54
C PHE A 75 6.18 6.84 -10.32
N SER A 76 7.52 6.78 -10.34
CA SER A 76 8.33 7.72 -11.14
C SER A 76 7.93 7.71 -12.60
N LYS A 77 7.74 6.51 -13.19
CA LYS A 77 7.32 6.36 -14.58
C LYS A 77 5.91 6.89 -14.83
N GLN A 78 4.97 6.60 -13.94
CA GLN A 78 3.57 7.00 -14.09
C GLN A 78 3.39 8.52 -14.06
N PHE A 79 4.16 9.21 -13.23
CA PHE A 79 4.06 10.66 -13.03
C PHE A 79 5.20 11.46 -13.70
N GLU A 80 5.99 10.80 -14.55
CA GLU A 80 7.11 11.41 -15.27
C GLU A 80 8.15 12.08 -14.37
N PHE A 81 8.32 11.55 -13.14
CA PHE A 81 9.36 12.01 -12.24
C PHE A 81 10.69 11.30 -12.52
N LYS A 82 11.78 12.01 -12.31
CA LYS A 82 13.13 11.41 -12.44
C LYS A 82 13.40 10.38 -11.36
N HIS A 83 12.96 10.65 -10.13
CA HIS A 83 13.12 9.79 -8.96
C HIS A 83 11.93 9.92 -8.04
N SER A 84 11.63 8.85 -7.30
CA SER A 84 10.66 8.83 -6.21
C SER A 84 11.26 8.11 -5.01
N VAL A 85 10.88 8.50 -3.83
CA VAL A 85 11.32 7.89 -2.57
C VAL A 85 10.08 7.53 -1.76
N MET A 86 9.93 6.25 -1.46
CA MET A 86 8.85 5.76 -0.62
C MET A 86 9.16 6.03 0.86
N VAL A 87 8.17 6.49 1.58
CA VAL A 87 8.22 6.71 3.03
C VAL A 87 7.02 6.06 3.70
N ASN A 88 7.05 5.93 5.02
CA ASN A 88 6.04 5.20 5.78
C ASN A 88 4.70 5.94 5.95
N SER A 89 4.64 7.24 5.66
CA SER A 89 3.41 8.04 5.79
C SER A 89 3.50 9.35 5.01
N GLY A 90 2.35 9.99 4.73
CA GLY A 90 2.28 11.33 4.14
C GLY A 90 2.95 12.39 5.02
N SER A 91 2.87 12.27 6.35
CA SER A 91 3.57 13.17 7.27
C SER A 91 5.09 13.07 7.12
N SER A 92 5.61 11.86 6.98
CA SER A 92 7.05 11.65 6.71
C SER A 92 7.44 12.17 5.32
N ALA A 93 6.58 12.03 4.32
CA ALA A 93 6.81 12.60 2.99
C ALA A 93 6.97 14.13 3.05
N ASN A 94 6.07 14.80 3.76
CA ASN A 94 6.14 16.25 3.97
C ASN A 94 7.43 16.65 4.71
N LEU A 95 7.80 15.91 5.76
CA LEU A 95 9.01 16.18 6.52
C LEU A 95 10.27 16.06 5.66
N VAL A 96 10.39 14.97 4.90
CA VAL A 96 11.54 14.74 3.99
C VAL A 96 11.57 15.78 2.89
N MET A 97 10.42 16.13 2.30
CA MET A 97 10.32 17.18 1.29
C MET A 97 10.82 18.54 1.82
N ILE A 98 10.32 18.98 2.98
CA ILE A 98 10.74 20.26 3.58
C ILE A 98 12.23 20.25 3.96
N ALA A 99 12.72 19.14 4.51
CA ALA A 99 14.16 19.02 4.83
C ALA A 99 15.03 19.09 3.58
N ALA A 100 14.62 18.46 2.50
CA ALA A 100 15.32 18.51 1.21
C ALA A 100 15.32 19.93 0.62
N LEU A 101 14.16 20.60 0.64
CA LEU A 101 14.05 22.00 0.16
C LEU A 101 14.89 22.96 1.00
N LYS A 102 14.83 22.81 2.34
CA LYS A 102 15.67 23.61 3.24
C LYS A 102 17.14 23.46 2.91
N LYS A 103 17.61 22.24 2.69
CA LYS A 103 19.00 21.97 2.31
C LYS A 103 19.34 22.52 0.92
N TYR A 104 18.46 22.35 -0.04
CA TYR A 104 18.69 22.75 -1.44
C TYR A 104 18.75 24.28 -1.60
N PHE A 105 17.89 25.00 -0.91
CA PHE A 105 17.80 26.46 -0.97
C PHE A 105 18.57 27.17 0.16
N ASP A 106 19.29 26.44 0.99
CA ASP A 106 20.04 26.97 2.16
C ASP A 106 19.15 27.84 3.08
N TRP A 107 17.92 27.42 3.31
CA TRP A 107 17.00 28.11 4.22
C TRP A 107 17.50 28.01 5.67
N LYS A 108 17.56 29.14 6.33
CA LYS A 108 17.97 29.26 7.76
C LYS A 108 16.80 28.98 8.71
#